data_37568fd7d40eebd1fab4b01eb6f44f30
#
_entry.id   37568fd7d40eebd1fab4b01eb6f44f30
#
_cell.length_a   1.000
_cell.length_b   1.000
_cell.length_c   1.000
_cell.angle_alpha   90.00
_cell.angle_beta   90.00
_cell.angle_gamma   90.00
#
_symmetry.space_group_name_H-M   'P 1'
#
loop_
_entity.id
_entity.type
_entity.pdbx_description
1 polymer ?
#
loop_
_entity_poly.entity_id
_entity_poly.type
_entity_poly.pdbx_seq_one_letter_code
_entity_poly.pdbx_strand_id
1 'polypeptide(L)'
;MSDDVTSFDLEVDVVVLGTGGGGLTAAMAAHDFGAGEVLILEKFGMIGGTSAMSGGMLWIPLNDQQEQCGVEDSFDEVVAYVDGLADEGHLDPETFGAFLEEGPEMLRWFDEKTPVKLRLFEGFPDYQSWAEGAKEHGSRSLDNDVFPFVELGSWAKWVNPPKTGWPRRTSMIEDYYTPNLSEEELADREARDCRGQGQALIGSLLKGVLDRGIELRRESRSRHLITEGKRVVGVETEENGKVLRIKARKGVVIATGGFEWNEKLVHSFLRGPMTGPVSVPECEGDGLLMAMEVGSSLGNMGKSWWLQSSQEMAAQGRGFANYLIGNSERTRPRSILVNRDAKRFVNEATNYNAV
;
A
#
# COMPACT_ATOMS: atom_id res chain seq x y z
N MET A 1 -22.61 7.51 -25.55
CA MET A 1 -23.95 6.88 -25.64
C MET A 1 -24.23 6.32 -24.28
N SER A 2 -25.20 6.84 -23.55
CA SER A 2 -25.64 6.27 -22.28
C SER A 2 -26.52 5.07 -22.64
N ASP A 3 -25.95 3.87 -22.58
CA ASP A 3 -26.77 2.67 -22.55
C ASP A 3 -27.53 2.74 -21.22
N ASP A 4 -28.84 2.88 -21.30
CA ASP A 4 -29.73 2.75 -20.15
C ASP A 4 -29.51 1.34 -19.58
N VAL A 5 -28.81 1.25 -18.46
CA VAL A 5 -28.57 -0.03 -17.77
C VAL A 5 -29.90 -0.52 -17.23
N THR A 6 -30.53 -1.41 -17.95
CA THR A 6 -31.88 -1.90 -17.68
C THR A 6 -31.98 -2.92 -16.55
N SER A 7 -30.85 -3.52 -16.12
CA SER A 7 -30.83 -4.45 -14.99
C SER A 7 -29.42 -4.57 -14.36
N PHE A 8 -29.39 -4.77 -13.04
CA PHE A 8 -28.23 -5.17 -12.28
C PHE A 8 -28.36 -6.64 -11.86
N ASP A 9 -27.24 -7.35 -11.84
CA ASP A 9 -27.20 -8.77 -11.43
C ASP A 9 -27.08 -8.89 -9.90
N LEU A 10 -26.52 -7.86 -9.25
CA LEU A 10 -26.35 -7.78 -7.81
C LEU A 10 -26.47 -6.32 -7.33
N GLU A 11 -26.99 -6.12 -6.13
CA GLU A 11 -27.04 -4.80 -5.47
C GLU A 11 -26.41 -4.88 -4.08
N VAL A 12 -25.50 -3.96 -3.77
CA VAL A 12 -24.90 -3.76 -2.44
C VAL A 12 -24.87 -2.28 -2.11
N ASP A 13 -24.49 -1.89 -0.89
CA ASP A 13 -24.38 -0.50 -0.52
C ASP A 13 -23.05 0.12 -1.02
N VAL A 14 -21.94 -0.57 -0.79
CA VAL A 14 -20.60 -0.11 -1.18
C VAL A 14 -19.88 -1.22 -1.92
N VAL A 15 -19.28 -0.88 -3.04
CA VAL A 15 -18.32 -1.74 -3.74
C VAL A 15 -16.91 -1.21 -3.56
N VAL A 16 -15.98 -2.06 -3.13
CA VAL A 16 -14.57 -1.72 -2.98
C VAL A 16 -13.76 -2.49 -4.01
N LEU A 17 -12.97 -1.78 -4.81
CA LEU A 17 -12.14 -2.35 -5.87
C LEU A 17 -10.69 -2.45 -5.40
N GLY A 18 -10.21 -3.68 -5.23
CA GLY A 18 -8.85 -4.01 -4.79
C GLY A 18 -8.76 -4.41 -3.32
N THR A 19 -7.77 -5.26 -3.02
CA THR A 19 -7.50 -5.87 -1.70
C THR A 19 -6.18 -5.43 -1.09
N GLY A 20 -5.58 -4.35 -1.58
CA GLY A 20 -4.44 -3.70 -0.93
C GLY A 20 -4.80 -3.10 0.42
N GLY A 21 -3.84 -2.54 1.14
CA GLY A 21 -4.07 -1.93 2.45
C GLY A 21 -5.22 -0.94 2.47
N GLY A 22 -5.30 -0.03 1.48
CA GLY A 22 -6.40 0.94 1.37
C GLY A 22 -7.76 0.30 1.13
N GLY A 23 -7.85 -0.74 0.28
CA GLY A 23 -9.12 -1.40 -0.03
C GLY A 23 -9.70 -2.17 1.15
N LEU A 24 -8.89 -2.98 1.83
CA LEU A 24 -9.34 -3.74 3.00
C LEU A 24 -9.72 -2.81 4.16
N THR A 25 -8.94 -1.73 4.37
CA THR A 25 -9.27 -0.71 5.38
C THR A 25 -10.58 -0.02 5.06
N ALA A 26 -10.77 0.44 3.82
CA ALA A 26 -11.99 1.12 3.40
C ALA A 26 -13.23 0.22 3.54
N ALA A 27 -13.11 -1.07 3.23
CA ALA A 27 -14.22 -2.02 3.36
C ALA A 27 -14.63 -2.20 4.82
N MET A 28 -13.67 -2.38 5.73
CA MET A 28 -13.96 -2.48 7.17
C MET A 28 -14.55 -1.19 7.71
N ALA A 29 -13.99 -0.04 7.35
CA ALA A 29 -14.50 1.26 7.77
C ALA A 29 -15.94 1.47 7.26
N ALA A 30 -16.21 1.22 5.99
CA ALA A 30 -17.57 1.30 5.45
C ALA A 30 -18.58 0.45 6.23
N HIS A 31 -18.19 -0.78 6.59
CA HIS A 31 -19.00 -1.67 7.41
C HIS A 31 -19.22 -1.08 8.82
N ASP A 32 -18.16 -0.71 9.52
CA ASP A 32 -18.19 -0.30 10.92
C ASP A 32 -18.91 1.05 11.14
N PHE A 33 -18.80 1.96 10.17
CA PHE A 33 -19.50 3.24 10.19
C PHE A 33 -20.91 3.20 9.55
N GLY A 34 -21.47 2.01 9.36
CA GLY A 34 -22.86 1.82 9.00
C GLY A 34 -23.20 2.13 7.54
N ALA A 35 -22.25 1.94 6.63
CA ALA A 35 -22.56 2.06 5.21
C ALA A 35 -23.48 0.93 4.70
N GLY A 36 -23.60 -0.17 5.43
CA GLY A 36 -24.46 -1.30 5.09
C GLY A 36 -23.68 -2.46 4.47
N GLU A 37 -24.23 -3.06 3.41
CA GLU A 37 -23.64 -4.20 2.74
C GLU A 37 -22.43 -3.79 1.89
N VAL A 38 -21.28 -4.41 2.13
CA VAL A 38 -20.01 -4.11 1.46
C VAL A 38 -19.54 -5.32 0.67
N LEU A 39 -19.13 -5.11 -0.58
CA LEU A 39 -18.54 -6.12 -1.45
C LEU A 39 -17.14 -5.68 -1.88
N ILE A 40 -16.17 -6.56 -1.72
CA ILE A 40 -14.80 -6.34 -2.21
C ILE A 40 -14.60 -7.16 -3.49
N LEU A 41 -14.05 -6.52 -4.53
CA LEU A 41 -13.68 -7.14 -5.79
C LEU A 41 -12.18 -7.06 -6.01
N GLU A 42 -11.53 -8.22 -6.13
CA GLU A 42 -10.10 -8.34 -6.45
C GLU A 42 -9.94 -8.97 -7.83
N LYS A 43 -9.20 -8.30 -8.73
CA LYS A 43 -9.02 -8.82 -10.09
C LYS A 43 -8.12 -10.05 -10.17
N PHE A 44 -7.24 -10.21 -9.22
CA PHE A 44 -6.26 -11.30 -9.19
C PHE A 44 -6.68 -12.44 -8.27
N GLY A 45 -6.07 -13.61 -8.46
CA GLY A 45 -6.30 -14.77 -7.61
C GLY A 45 -5.68 -14.65 -6.21
N MET A 46 -4.76 -13.68 -6.02
CA MET A 46 -4.10 -13.41 -4.75
C MET A 46 -4.57 -12.10 -4.15
N ILE A 47 -4.52 -11.99 -2.83
CA ILE A 47 -5.00 -10.87 -2.02
C ILE A 47 -3.83 -10.00 -1.57
N GLY A 48 -4.03 -8.70 -1.47
CA GLY A 48 -3.11 -7.77 -0.84
C GLY A 48 -2.22 -6.97 -1.79
N GLY A 49 -2.19 -7.32 -3.07
CA GLY A 49 -1.42 -6.59 -4.09
C GLY A 49 0.01 -6.28 -3.65
N THR A 50 0.50 -5.12 -3.99
CA THR A 50 1.85 -4.64 -3.63
C THR A 50 2.01 -4.44 -2.11
N SER A 51 0.93 -4.10 -1.40
CA SER A 51 0.99 -3.94 0.06
C SER A 51 1.45 -5.20 0.77
N ALA A 52 1.00 -6.39 0.34
CA ALA A 52 1.45 -7.67 0.90
C ALA A 52 2.93 -7.97 0.67
N MET A 53 3.54 -7.38 -0.35
CA MET A 53 4.94 -7.57 -0.73
C MET A 53 5.87 -6.52 -0.12
N SER A 54 5.33 -5.46 0.42
CA SER A 54 6.05 -4.31 0.97
C SER A 54 6.62 -4.57 2.36
N GLY A 55 7.35 -3.59 2.91
CA GLY A 55 7.72 -3.57 4.32
C GLY A 55 6.52 -3.42 5.26
N GLY A 56 5.36 -2.99 4.76
CA GLY A 56 4.12 -2.86 5.53
C GLY A 56 4.08 -1.68 6.49
N MET A 57 5.13 -0.88 6.55
CA MET A 57 5.18 0.28 7.44
C MET A 57 4.20 1.36 7.01
N LEU A 58 3.62 2.04 7.99
CA LEU A 58 2.79 3.21 7.82
C LEU A 58 3.53 4.45 8.34
N TRP A 59 3.42 5.56 7.61
CA TRP A 59 3.90 6.85 8.05
C TRP A 59 2.69 7.70 8.47
N ILE A 60 2.47 7.82 9.78
CA ILE A 60 1.35 8.58 10.35
C ILE A 60 1.90 9.53 11.41
N PRO A 61 2.03 10.82 11.09
CA PRO A 61 2.43 11.82 12.07
C PRO A 61 1.31 12.09 13.08
N LEU A 62 1.64 12.79 14.14
CA LEU A 62 0.72 13.22 15.21
C LEU A 62 -0.01 12.05 15.90
N ASN A 63 0.57 10.85 15.88
CA ASN A 63 -0.02 9.66 16.47
C ASN A 63 0.23 9.59 17.99
N ASP A 64 -0.71 8.96 18.71
CA ASP A 64 -0.68 8.87 20.17
C ASP A 64 0.56 8.13 20.73
N GLN A 65 1.19 7.27 19.94
CA GLN A 65 2.38 6.55 20.36
C GLN A 65 3.61 7.46 20.45
N GLN A 66 3.65 8.55 19.67
CA GLN A 66 4.70 9.56 19.77
C GLN A 66 4.70 10.19 21.18
N GLU A 67 3.53 10.59 21.66
CA GLU A 67 3.38 11.16 23.00
C GLU A 67 3.79 10.16 24.10
N GLN A 68 3.41 8.89 23.97
CA GLN A 68 3.77 7.82 24.90
C GLN A 68 5.30 7.56 24.95
N CYS A 69 5.99 7.76 23.85
CA CYS A 69 7.46 7.67 23.77
C CYS A 69 8.17 8.98 24.12
N GLY A 70 7.42 10.02 24.52
CA GLY A 70 8.00 11.33 24.87
C GLY A 70 8.52 12.11 23.67
N VAL A 71 8.02 11.84 22.48
CA VAL A 71 8.39 12.55 21.25
C VAL A 71 7.33 13.61 20.95
N GLU A 72 7.77 14.84 20.84
CA GLU A 72 6.91 15.94 20.40
C GLU A 72 6.83 16.00 18.89
N ASP A 73 5.65 16.18 18.37
CA ASP A 73 5.37 16.46 16.96
C ASP A 73 4.25 17.48 16.84
N SER A 74 4.23 18.29 15.81
CA SER A 74 3.24 19.33 15.63
C SER A 74 2.76 19.40 14.19
N PHE A 75 1.54 19.90 14.02
CA PHE A 75 0.96 20.14 12.72
C PHE A 75 1.89 21.00 11.84
N ASP A 76 2.43 22.08 12.41
CA ASP A 76 3.32 23.00 11.68
C ASP A 76 4.62 22.32 11.22
N GLU A 77 5.22 21.46 12.06
CA GLU A 77 6.43 20.71 11.67
C GLU A 77 6.13 19.69 10.55
N VAL A 78 4.99 19.01 10.61
CA VAL A 78 4.61 18.04 9.56
C VAL A 78 4.33 18.77 8.25
N VAL A 79 3.62 19.90 8.30
CA VAL A 79 3.35 20.74 7.12
C VAL A 79 4.64 21.26 6.53
N ALA A 80 5.56 21.81 7.36
CA ALA A 80 6.86 22.28 6.89
C ALA A 80 7.66 21.17 6.21
N TYR A 81 7.66 19.96 6.79
CA TYR A 81 8.33 18.80 6.20
C TYR A 81 7.78 18.44 4.81
N VAL A 82 6.47 18.30 4.68
CA VAL A 82 5.86 17.86 3.43
C VAL A 82 5.85 18.97 2.38
N ASP A 83 5.57 20.21 2.78
CA ASP A 83 5.57 21.37 1.87
C ASP A 83 6.97 21.63 1.31
N GLY A 84 7.99 21.48 2.14
CA GLY A 84 9.40 21.60 1.71
C GLY A 84 9.86 20.50 0.74
N LEU A 85 9.13 19.39 0.63
CA LEU A 85 9.41 18.28 -0.28
C LEU A 85 8.50 18.27 -1.51
N ALA A 86 7.34 18.88 -1.43
CA ALA A 86 6.40 18.97 -2.53
C ALA A 86 6.86 20.03 -3.53
N ASP A 87 6.73 19.74 -4.82
CA ASP A 87 6.82 20.79 -5.84
C ASP A 87 5.60 21.73 -5.69
N GLU A 88 5.76 22.99 -6.01
CA GLU A 88 4.70 23.99 -5.90
C GLU A 88 3.39 23.52 -6.59
N GLY A 89 2.29 23.56 -5.86
CA GLY A 89 0.97 23.15 -6.34
C GLY A 89 0.72 21.63 -6.41
N HIS A 90 1.62 20.80 -5.90
CA HIS A 90 1.45 19.34 -5.89
C HIS A 90 0.83 18.79 -4.60
N LEU A 91 0.82 19.58 -3.54
CA LEU A 91 0.12 19.23 -2.29
C LEU A 91 -1.28 19.86 -2.33
N ASP A 92 -2.31 19.03 -2.23
CA ASP A 92 -3.67 19.51 -1.99
C ASP A 92 -3.87 19.70 -0.48
N PRO A 93 -4.01 20.96 0.00
CA PRO A 93 -4.08 21.21 1.43
C PRO A 93 -5.28 20.58 2.13
N GLU A 94 -6.42 20.44 1.43
CA GLU A 94 -7.63 19.83 1.99
C GLU A 94 -7.42 18.33 2.22
N THR A 95 -6.94 17.61 1.20
CA THR A 95 -6.64 16.18 1.31
C THR A 95 -5.53 15.90 2.33
N PHE A 96 -4.51 16.76 2.38
CA PHE A 96 -3.43 16.58 3.33
C PHE A 96 -3.87 16.90 4.76
N GLY A 97 -4.67 17.94 4.97
CA GLY A 97 -5.30 18.25 6.25
C GLY A 97 -6.12 17.08 6.77
N ALA A 98 -6.98 16.52 5.93
CA ALA A 98 -7.78 15.34 6.28
C ALA A 98 -6.88 14.13 6.65
N PHE A 99 -5.77 13.91 5.95
CA PHE A 99 -4.81 12.85 6.32
C PHE A 99 -4.22 13.06 7.71
N LEU A 100 -3.88 14.29 8.09
CA LEU A 100 -3.31 14.60 9.40
C LEU A 100 -4.34 14.47 10.54
N GLU A 101 -5.59 14.74 10.27
CA GLU A 101 -6.69 14.61 11.24
C GLU A 101 -7.13 13.15 11.40
N GLU A 102 -7.41 12.48 10.28
CA GLU A 102 -7.98 11.13 10.25
C GLU A 102 -6.94 10.02 10.48
N GLY A 103 -5.66 10.27 10.19
CA GLY A 103 -4.59 9.28 10.34
C GLY A 103 -4.47 8.74 11.78
N PRO A 104 -4.32 9.60 12.80
CA PRO A 104 -4.32 9.19 14.21
C PRO A 104 -5.62 8.51 14.64
N GLU A 105 -6.78 8.98 14.16
CA GLU A 105 -8.07 8.35 14.44
C GLU A 105 -8.18 6.94 13.84
N MET A 106 -7.69 6.76 12.63
CA MET A 106 -7.58 5.43 12.00
C MET A 106 -6.72 4.48 12.84
N LEU A 107 -5.61 4.94 13.41
CA LEU A 107 -4.75 4.11 14.27
C LEU A 107 -5.48 3.68 15.55
N ARG A 108 -6.21 4.60 16.20
CA ARG A 108 -7.06 4.28 17.36
C ARG A 108 -8.12 3.23 17.00
N TRP A 109 -8.80 3.44 15.87
CA TRP A 109 -9.80 2.48 15.39
C TRP A 109 -9.16 1.12 15.03
N PHE A 110 -7.98 1.09 14.42
CA PHE A 110 -7.25 -0.15 14.18
C PHE A 110 -7.00 -0.91 15.47
N ASP A 111 -6.48 -0.21 16.49
CA ASP A 111 -6.14 -0.85 17.76
C ASP A 111 -7.36 -1.38 18.50
N GLU A 112 -8.47 -0.64 18.50
CA GLU A 112 -9.68 -0.99 19.22
C GLU A 112 -10.56 -2.01 18.49
N LYS A 113 -10.67 -1.93 17.17
CA LYS A 113 -11.71 -2.61 16.38
C LYS A 113 -11.19 -3.64 15.41
N THR A 114 -9.88 -3.76 15.24
CA THR A 114 -9.30 -4.66 14.24
C THR A 114 -8.17 -5.51 14.79
N PRO A 115 -7.79 -6.60 14.12
CA PRO A 115 -6.61 -7.37 14.46
C PRO A 115 -5.27 -6.67 14.14
N VAL A 116 -5.31 -5.51 13.47
CA VAL A 116 -4.09 -4.76 13.11
C VAL A 116 -3.44 -4.22 14.37
N LYS A 117 -2.17 -4.53 14.56
CA LYS A 117 -1.35 -4.01 15.65
C LYS A 117 -0.12 -3.34 15.06
N LEU A 118 -0.02 -2.05 15.33
CA LEU A 118 1.06 -1.19 14.87
C LEU A 118 1.78 -0.63 16.08
N ARG A 119 3.10 -0.48 15.96
CA ARG A 119 3.90 0.17 17.00
C ARG A 119 4.89 1.13 16.38
N LEU A 120 5.21 2.17 17.12
CA LEU A 120 6.19 3.13 16.71
C LEU A 120 7.54 2.46 16.46
N PHE A 121 8.16 2.73 15.33
CA PHE A 121 9.51 2.31 15.06
C PHE A 121 10.48 3.39 15.55
N GLU A 122 10.88 3.27 16.80
CA GLU A 122 11.80 4.21 17.41
C GLU A 122 13.13 4.27 16.66
N GLY A 123 13.66 5.46 16.48
CA GLY A 123 14.94 5.65 15.81
C GLY A 123 14.90 5.53 14.28
N PHE A 124 13.76 5.25 13.68
CA PHE A 124 13.63 5.21 12.21
C PHE A 124 13.29 6.61 11.68
N PRO A 125 14.25 7.31 11.06
CA PRO A 125 14.07 8.71 10.67
C PRO A 125 13.08 8.89 9.52
N ASP A 126 12.54 10.09 9.39
CA ASP A 126 11.89 10.50 8.16
C ASP A 126 12.84 10.34 6.96
N TYR A 127 12.33 9.95 5.81
CA TYR A 127 13.15 9.63 4.64
C TYR A 127 14.03 10.78 4.17
N GLN A 128 13.56 12.01 4.31
CA GLN A 128 14.31 13.21 4.00
C GLN A 128 14.71 13.90 5.31
N SER A 129 15.50 13.21 6.14
CA SER A 129 15.86 13.63 7.49
C SER A 129 16.56 15.01 7.58
N TRP A 130 17.06 15.52 6.45
CA TRP A 130 17.68 16.84 6.32
C TRP A 130 16.67 17.97 6.08
N ALA A 131 15.41 17.66 5.78
CA ALA A 131 14.39 18.65 5.48
C ALA A 131 13.86 19.32 6.76
N GLU A 132 13.39 20.56 6.64
CA GLU A 132 12.75 21.27 7.75
C GLU A 132 11.55 20.47 8.25
N GLY A 133 11.35 20.41 9.56
CA GLY A 133 10.26 19.65 10.18
C GLY A 133 10.44 18.13 10.17
N ALA A 134 11.53 17.59 9.61
CA ALA A 134 11.84 16.17 9.67
C ALA A 134 12.15 15.69 11.09
N LYS A 135 11.77 14.46 11.41
CA LYS A 135 12.17 13.79 12.64
C LYS A 135 13.39 12.91 12.38
N GLU A 136 14.58 13.43 12.67
CA GLU A 136 15.86 12.72 12.45
C GLU A 136 16.00 11.45 13.27
N HIS A 137 15.35 11.38 14.42
CA HIS A 137 15.40 10.24 15.34
C HIS A 137 14.14 9.36 15.26
N GLY A 138 13.35 9.57 14.23
CA GLY A 138 12.09 8.85 13.99
C GLY A 138 10.97 9.30 14.91
N SER A 139 9.77 8.89 14.62
CA SER A 139 8.57 8.99 15.44
C SER A 139 7.27 8.90 14.63
N ARG A 140 7.35 8.99 13.30
CA ARG A 140 6.17 9.01 12.43
C ARG A 140 5.93 7.68 11.73
N SER A 141 6.95 6.81 11.70
CA SER A 141 6.86 5.50 11.07
C SER A 141 6.43 4.45 12.08
N LEU A 142 5.40 3.67 11.72
CA LEU A 142 4.90 2.56 12.52
C LEU A 142 5.15 1.25 11.79
N ASP A 143 5.60 0.24 12.52
CA ASP A 143 5.82 -1.11 12.02
C ASP A 143 4.69 -2.04 12.47
N ASN A 144 4.46 -3.11 11.73
CA ASN A 144 3.43 -4.09 12.05
C ASN A 144 3.99 -5.15 12.98
N ASP A 145 3.24 -5.48 14.02
CA ASP A 145 3.48 -6.72 14.75
C ASP A 145 3.31 -7.92 13.81
N VAL A 146 4.03 -9.00 14.10
CA VAL A 146 3.84 -10.21 13.32
C VAL A 146 2.43 -10.77 13.51
N PHE A 147 1.84 -11.28 12.44
CA PHE A 147 0.48 -11.80 12.44
C PHE A 147 0.47 -13.33 12.21
N PRO A 148 -0.22 -14.11 13.06
CA PRO A 148 -0.29 -15.58 12.93
C PRO A 148 -1.29 -15.97 11.81
N PHE A 149 -0.78 -16.44 10.69
CA PHE A 149 -1.58 -16.80 9.52
C PHE A 149 -2.48 -18.01 9.72
N VAL A 150 -2.25 -18.81 10.76
CA VAL A 150 -3.17 -19.87 11.17
C VAL A 150 -4.58 -19.33 11.44
N GLU A 151 -4.71 -18.05 11.84
CA GLU A 151 -6.01 -17.39 12.09
C GLU A 151 -6.82 -17.13 10.83
N LEU A 152 -6.18 -17.11 9.67
CA LEU A 152 -6.85 -16.97 8.37
C LEU A 152 -7.43 -18.27 7.84
N GLY A 153 -7.07 -19.41 8.41
CA GLY A 153 -7.50 -20.72 7.95
C GLY A 153 -7.19 -20.94 6.46
N SER A 154 -8.19 -21.30 5.68
CA SER A 154 -8.03 -21.55 4.24
C SER A 154 -7.69 -20.31 3.40
N TRP A 155 -7.84 -19.11 3.94
CA TRP A 155 -7.53 -17.84 3.27
C TRP A 155 -6.03 -17.53 3.26
N ALA A 156 -5.26 -18.07 4.21
CA ALA A 156 -3.82 -17.83 4.34
C ALA A 156 -3.03 -18.03 3.03
N LYS A 157 -3.40 -19.03 2.24
CA LYS A 157 -2.74 -19.38 0.98
C LYS A 157 -2.99 -18.38 -0.16
N TRP A 158 -3.98 -17.50 0.00
CA TRP A 158 -4.36 -16.53 -1.01
C TRP A 158 -3.76 -15.14 -0.78
N VAL A 159 -3.07 -14.92 0.32
CA VAL A 159 -2.32 -13.67 0.53
C VAL A 159 -1.05 -13.70 -0.33
N ASN A 160 -0.83 -12.63 -1.07
CA ASN A 160 0.29 -12.49 -1.99
C ASN A 160 1.61 -12.76 -1.26
N PRO A 161 2.49 -13.64 -1.76
CA PRO A 161 3.72 -13.97 -1.06
C PRO A 161 4.69 -12.78 -1.06
N PRO A 162 5.59 -12.68 -0.06
CA PRO A 162 6.64 -11.68 -0.05
C PRO A 162 7.62 -11.91 -1.20
N LYS A 163 8.36 -10.89 -1.58
CA LYS A 163 9.45 -11.03 -2.54
C LYS A 163 10.48 -12.05 -2.06
N THR A 164 10.95 -12.88 -2.98
CA THR A 164 12.01 -13.84 -2.70
C THR A 164 13.30 -13.10 -2.26
N GLY A 165 13.85 -13.47 -1.12
CA GLY A 165 15.07 -12.88 -0.57
C GLY A 165 14.87 -11.62 0.28
N TRP A 166 13.69 -11.02 0.28
CA TRP A 166 13.32 -9.97 1.23
C TRP A 166 12.93 -10.59 2.58
N PRO A 167 12.99 -9.80 3.66
CA PRO A 167 13.29 -10.34 4.97
C PRO A 167 12.47 -11.56 5.37
N ARG A 168 12.95 -12.26 6.35
CA ARG A 168 12.31 -13.48 6.85
C ARG A 168 10.83 -13.25 7.09
N ARG A 169 10.00 -14.15 6.62
CA ARG A 169 8.53 -14.09 6.74
C ARG A 169 8.04 -13.82 8.15
N THR A 170 8.80 -14.25 9.13
CA THR A 170 8.50 -14.18 10.56
C THR A 170 9.06 -12.95 11.26
N SER A 171 9.65 -12.00 10.52
CA SER A 171 10.31 -10.82 11.11
C SER A 171 9.54 -9.54 10.79
N MET A 172 9.52 -8.63 11.74
CA MET A 172 9.17 -7.23 11.52
C MET A 172 10.29 -6.50 10.78
N ILE A 173 10.04 -5.31 10.25
CA ILE A 173 11.10 -4.45 9.70
C ILE A 173 12.10 -4.07 10.80
N GLU A 174 11.62 -3.75 11.99
CA GLU A 174 12.45 -3.43 13.15
C GLU A 174 13.40 -4.57 13.51
N ASP A 175 12.91 -5.83 13.51
CA ASP A 175 13.73 -7.01 13.75
C ASP A 175 14.88 -7.18 12.73
N TYR A 176 14.71 -6.63 11.52
CA TYR A 176 15.74 -6.65 10.50
C TYR A 176 16.88 -5.67 10.78
N TYR A 177 16.56 -4.48 11.29
CA TYR A 177 17.55 -3.44 11.62
C TYR A 177 18.14 -3.62 13.00
N THR A 178 17.38 -4.15 13.94
CA THR A 178 17.77 -4.39 15.33
C THR A 178 17.43 -5.83 15.76
N PRO A 179 18.16 -6.85 15.25
CA PRO A 179 17.80 -8.24 15.46
C PRO A 179 18.03 -8.64 16.93
N ASN A 180 16.96 -8.70 17.70
CA ASN A 180 16.95 -9.09 19.10
C ASN A 180 16.12 -10.35 19.37
N LEU A 181 15.69 -11.07 18.31
CA LEU A 181 14.85 -12.25 18.46
C LEU A 181 15.66 -13.44 19.00
N SER A 182 15.16 -14.05 20.05
CA SER A 182 15.65 -15.33 20.56
C SER A 182 15.27 -16.48 19.63
N GLU A 183 16.01 -17.59 19.75
CA GLU A 183 15.68 -18.81 19.01
C GLU A 183 14.27 -19.34 19.39
N GLU A 184 13.87 -19.16 20.66
CA GLU A 184 12.57 -19.57 21.16
C GLU A 184 11.43 -18.75 20.52
N GLU A 185 11.58 -17.42 20.42
CA GLU A 185 10.60 -16.56 19.73
C GLU A 185 10.50 -16.88 18.25
N LEU A 186 11.62 -17.14 17.58
CA LEU A 186 11.60 -17.55 16.17
C LEU A 186 10.86 -18.87 15.99
N ALA A 187 11.11 -19.85 16.88
CA ALA A 187 10.43 -21.14 16.84
C ALA A 187 8.91 -21.01 17.09
N ASP A 188 8.49 -20.17 18.05
CA ASP A 188 7.06 -19.89 18.28
C ASP A 188 6.41 -19.23 17.06
N ARG A 189 7.05 -18.21 16.49
CA ARG A 189 6.56 -17.54 15.28
C ARG A 189 6.44 -18.52 14.10
N GLU A 190 7.40 -19.42 13.93
CA GLU A 190 7.33 -20.44 12.88
C GLU A 190 6.20 -21.44 13.11
N ALA A 191 6.03 -21.92 14.34
CA ALA A 191 4.98 -22.87 14.70
C ALA A 191 3.56 -22.31 14.45
N ARG A 192 3.39 -21.01 14.58
CA ARG A 192 2.12 -20.31 14.37
C ARG A 192 1.96 -19.75 12.95
N ASP A 193 2.87 -20.05 12.03
CA ASP A 193 2.97 -19.39 10.70
C ASP A 193 2.86 -17.86 10.82
N CYS A 194 3.55 -17.28 11.81
CA CYS A 194 3.59 -15.82 11.94
C CYS A 194 4.32 -15.22 10.76
N ARG A 195 3.78 -14.14 10.21
CA ARG A 195 4.38 -13.41 9.12
C ARG A 195 4.47 -11.95 9.50
N GLY A 196 5.55 -11.30 9.10
CA GLY A 196 5.83 -9.89 9.36
C GLY A 196 5.57 -8.99 8.15
N GLN A 197 5.78 -7.71 8.34
CA GLN A 197 5.79 -6.70 7.29
C GLN A 197 4.46 -6.61 6.53
N GLY A 198 4.47 -6.38 5.20
CA GLY A 198 3.26 -6.32 4.39
C GLY A 198 2.38 -7.56 4.47
N GLN A 199 2.97 -8.74 4.78
CA GLN A 199 2.20 -9.95 5.06
C GLN A 199 1.38 -9.80 6.33
N ALA A 200 1.98 -9.26 7.41
CA ALA A 200 1.27 -9.01 8.66
C ALA A 200 0.15 -7.99 8.48
N LEU A 201 0.45 -6.88 7.80
CA LEU A 201 -0.54 -5.85 7.51
C LEU A 201 -1.75 -6.44 6.77
N ILE A 202 -1.51 -7.11 5.65
CA ILE A 202 -2.60 -7.67 4.84
C ILE A 202 -3.29 -8.83 5.55
N GLY A 203 -2.54 -9.67 6.26
CA GLY A 203 -3.11 -10.78 7.03
C GLY A 203 -4.09 -10.30 8.11
N SER A 204 -3.69 -9.30 8.90
CA SER A 204 -4.52 -8.72 9.95
C SER A 204 -5.73 -7.95 9.39
N LEU A 205 -5.55 -7.17 8.31
CA LEU A 205 -6.66 -6.50 7.62
C LEU A 205 -7.65 -7.52 7.04
N LEU A 206 -7.15 -8.56 6.37
CA LEU A 206 -8.00 -9.63 5.83
C LEU A 206 -8.78 -10.34 6.94
N LYS A 207 -8.13 -10.63 8.07
CA LYS A 207 -8.82 -11.20 9.25
C LYS A 207 -9.96 -10.29 9.70
N GLY A 208 -9.71 -8.99 9.78
CA GLY A 208 -10.73 -7.99 10.13
C GLY A 208 -11.91 -7.96 9.16
N VAL A 209 -11.67 -8.14 7.87
CA VAL A 209 -12.73 -8.27 6.83
C VAL A 209 -13.53 -9.55 7.03
N LEU A 210 -12.85 -10.68 7.26
CA LEU A 210 -13.48 -11.98 7.47
C LEU A 210 -14.31 -12.03 8.75
N ASP A 211 -13.84 -11.42 9.83
CA ASP A 211 -14.56 -11.35 11.12
C ASP A 211 -15.86 -10.56 11.03
N ARG A 212 -15.95 -9.62 10.09
CA ARG A 212 -17.15 -8.84 9.78
C ARG A 212 -18.11 -9.53 8.81
N GLY A 213 -17.70 -10.68 8.24
CA GLY A 213 -18.48 -11.35 7.21
C GLY A 213 -18.60 -10.57 5.90
N ILE A 214 -17.69 -9.63 5.65
CA ILE A 214 -17.68 -8.86 4.40
C ILE A 214 -17.34 -9.80 3.23
N GLU A 215 -18.16 -9.79 2.20
CA GLU A 215 -17.95 -10.60 1.01
C GLU A 215 -16.74 -10.11 0.20
N LEU A 216 -15.83 -11.02 -0.13
CA LEU A 216 -14.66 -10.77 -0.96
C LEU A 216 -14.62 -11.77 -2.11
N ARG A 217 -14.66 -11.25 -3.34
CA ARG A 217 -14.51 -12.02 -4.57
C ARG A 217 -13.16 -11.77 -5.21
N ARG A 218 -12.45 -12.85 -5.47
CA ARG A 218 -11.19 -12.84 -6.22
C ARG A 218 -11.48 -13.19 -7.68
N GLU A 219 -10.53 -12.89 -8.57
CA GLU A 219 -10.66 -13.14 -10.01
C GLU A 219 -11.91 -12.42 -10.60
N SER A 220 -12.22 -11.25 -10.03
CA SER A 220 -13.36 -10.39 -10.35
C SER A 220 -12.84 -9.02 -10.80
N ARG A 221 -12.49 -8.92 -12.08
CA ARG A 221 -11.86 -7.72 -12.66
C ARG A 221 -12.91 -6.69 -13.05
N SER A 222 -12.93 -5.57 -12.39
CA SER A 222 -13.78 -4.42 -12.76
C SER A 222 -13.22 -3.70 -13.97
N ARG A 223 -14.11 -3.35 -14.91
CA ARG A 223 -13.77 -2.78 -16.21
C ARG A 223 -14.30 -1.37 -16.41
N HIS A 224 -15.52 -1.11 -15.97
CA HIS A 224 -16.21 0.14 -16.16
C HIS A 224 -17.00 0.56 -14.93
N LEU A 225 -17.06 1.86 -14.68
CA LEU A 225 -18.00 2.44 -13.73
C LEU A 225 -19.33 2.70 -14.44
N ILE A 226 -20.42 2.25 -13.83
CA ILE A 226 -21.77 2.50 -14.33
C ILE A 226 -22.25 3.84 -13.78
N THR A 227 -22.75 4.71 -14.65
CA THR A 227 -23.19 6.06 -14.27
C THR A 227 -24.65 6.31 -14.63
N GLU A 228 -25.33 7.05 -13.77
CA GLU A 228 -26.62 7.70 -14.04
C GLU A 228 -26.40 9.23 -14.01
N GLY A 229 -26.39 9.84 -15.17
CA GLY A 229 -25.98 11.24 -15.31
C GLY A 229 -24.53 11.43 -14.88
N LYS A 230 -24.29 12.21 -13.82
CA LYS A 230 -22.96 12.46 -13.26
C LYS A 230 -22.63 11.58 -12.06
N ARG A 231 -23.53 10.73 -11.62
CA ARG A 231 -23.36 9.89 -10.45
C ARG A 231 -22.91 8.50 -10.86
N VAL A 232 -21.85 8.00 -10.22
CA VAL A 232 -21.48 6.59 -10.27
C VAL A 232 -22.49 5.80 -9.42
N VAL A 233 -23.15 4.81 -10.04
CA VAL A 233 -24.18 3.98 -9.40
C VAL A 233 -23.82 2.51 -9.33
N GLY A 234 -22.67 2.11 -9.89
CA GLY A 234 -22.25 0.73 -9.87
C GLY A 234 -20.99 0.48 -10.67
N VAL A 235 -20.71 -0.78 -10.88
CA VAL A 235 -19.51 -1.25 -11.59
C VAL A 235 -19.87 -2.44 -12.47
N GLU A 236 -19.25 -2.51 -13.64
CA GLU A 236 -19.21 -3.67 -14.49
C GLU A 236 -17.94 -4.47 -14.21
N THR A 237 -18.09 -5.73 -13.82
CA THR A 237 -16.97 -6.62 -13.49
C THR A 237 -17.04 -7.88 -14.31
N GLU A 238 -15.88 -8.43 -14.64
CA GLU A 238 -15.73 -9.72 -15.32
C GLU A 238 -15.33 -10.80 -14.31
N GLU A 239 -16.16 -11.84 -14.21
CA GLU A 239 -15.95 -12.97 -13.33
C GLU A 239 -16.22 -14.27 -14.09
N ASN A 240 -15.23 -15.18 -14.14
CA ASN A 240 -15.34 -16.46 -14.85
C ASN A 240 -15.79 -16.31 -16.34
N GLY A 241 -15.32 -15.25 -17.01
CA GLY A 241 -15.68 -14.95 -18.40
C GLY A 241 -17.10 -14.41 -18.61
N LYS A 242 -17.80 -14.07 -17.52
CA LYS A 242 -19.11 -13.41 -17.57
C LYS A 242 -18.98 -11.97 -17.07
N VAL A 243 -19.70 -11.10 -17.71
CA VAL A 243 -19.86 -9.72 -17.27
C VAL A 243 -21.01 -9.64 -16.27
N LEU A 244 -20.75 -9.10 -15.09
CA LEU A 244 -21.74 -8.83 -14.06
C LEU A 244 -21.85 -7.32 -13.84
N ARG A 245 -23.06 -6.83 -13.70
CA ARG A 245 -23.36 -5.45 -13.34
C ARG A 245 -23.79 -5.38 -11.88
N ILE A 246 -22.99 -4.70 -11.09
CA ILE A 246 -23.17 -4.61 -9.64
C ILE A 246 -23.53 -3.18 -9.29
N LYS A 247 -24.73 -2.99 -8.71
CA LYS A 247 -25.16 -1.69 -8.22
C LYS A 247 -24.54 -1.38 -6.86
N ALA A 248 -24.02 -0.17 -6.73
CA ALA A 248 -23.51 0.39 -5.50
C ALA A 248 -24.45 1.53 -5.06
N ARG A 249 -25.35 1.25 -4.12
CA ARG A 249 -26.36 2.22 -3.69
C ARG A 249 -25.75 3.51 -3.12
N LYS A 250 -24.61 3.39 -2.44
CA LYS A 250 -23.92 4.51 -1.78
C LYS A 250 -22.68 4.97 -2.53
N GLY A 251 -21.88 4.05 -3.07
CA GLY A 251 -20.70 4.42 -3.81
C GLY A 251 -19.75 3.28 -4.14
N VAL A 252 -18.73 3.63 -4.93
CA VAL A 252 -17.63 2.73 -5.31
C VAL A 252 -16.32 3.33 -4.80
N VAL A 253 -15.55 2.54 -4.07
CA VAL A 253 -14.20 2.90 -3.61
C VAL A 253 -13.19 2.27 -4.56
N ILE A 254 -12.32 3.10 -5.17
CA ILE A 254 -11.26 2.64 -6.06
C ILE A 254 -9.95 2.58 -5.27
N ALA A 255 -9.44 1.36 -5.03
CA ALA A 255 -8.19 1.09 -4.30
C ALA A 255 -7.32 0.08 -5.08
N THR A 256 -7.25 0.23 -6.39
CA THR A 256 -6.67 -0.75 -7.34
C THR A 256 -5.16 -0.65 -7.53
N GLY A 257 -4.48 0.21 -6.76
CA GLY A 257 -3.05 0.43 -6.87
C GLY A 257 -2.66 1.32 -8.06
N GLY A 258 -1.41 1.20 -8.49
CA GLY A 258 -0.81 2.03 -9.51
C GLY A 258 -0.96 1.53 -10.95
N PHE A 259 -0.13 2.08 -11.84
CA PHE A 259 -0.18 1.78 -13.28
C PHE A 259 1.19 1.41 -13.87
N GLU A 260 2.14 1.07 -13.04
CA GLU A 260 3.55 0.89 -13.40
C GLU A 260 3.80 -0.30 -14.34
N TRP A 261 2.83 -1.21 -14.50
CA TRP A 261 2.86 -2.29 -15.48
C TRP A 261 2.13 -1.97 -16.79
N ASN A 262 1.57 -0.77 -16.91
CA ASN A 262 0.96 -0.27 -18.14
C ASN A 262 1.94 0.65 -18.88
N GLU A 263 2.67 0.10 -19.85
CA GLU A 263 3.70 0.83 -20.59
C GLU A 263 3.19 2.13 -21.22
N LYS A 264 1.92 2.17 -21.67
CA LYS A 264 1.33 3.38 -22.26
C LYS A 264 1.15 4.48 -21.22
N LEU A 265 0.65 4.14 -20.03
CA LEU A 265 0.47 5.10 -18.95
C LEU A 265 1.83 5.57 -18.40
N VAL A 266 2.77 4.64 -18.23
CA VAL A 266 4.15 4.96 -17.83
C VAL A 266 4.78 5.94 -18.81
N HIS A 267 4.72 5.66 -20.11
CA HIS A 267 5.27 6.53 -21.12
C HIS A 267 4.58 7.90 -21.19
N SER A 268 3.28 7.95 -20.93
CA SER A 268 2.48 9.18 -20.98
C SER A 268 2.69 10.11 -19.78
N PHE A 269 2.91 9.55 -18.60
CA PHE A 269 2.89 10.30 -17.35
C PHE A 269 4.24 10.39 -16.64
N LEU A 270 5.02 9.30 -16.60
CA LEU A 270 6.25 9.28 -15.83
C LEU A 270 7.42 9.92 -16.59
N ARG A 271 8.23 10.66 -15.84
CA ARG A 271 9.45 11.29 -16.36
C ARG A 271 10.64 10.37 -16.06
N GLY A 272 11.31 9.94 -17.10
CA GLY A 272 12.50 9.11 -16.97
C GLY A 272 12.25 7.63 -17.28
N PRO A 273 13.33 6.87 -17.49
CA PRO A 273 13.22 5.47 -17.85
C PRO A 273 12.87 4.64 -16.63
N MET A 274 11.66 4.10 -16.58
CA MET A 274 11.34 2.99 -15.69
C MET A 274 11.70 1.68 -16.39
N THR A 275 12.72 0.99 -15.88
CA THR A 275 13.27 -0.20 -16.49
C THR A 275 12.68 -1.50 -15.93
N GLY A 276 11.93 -1.40 -14.84
CA GLY A 276 11.24 -2.55 -14.26
C GLY A 276 10.48 -2.19 -13.00
N PRO A 277 9.17 -2.42 -13.00
CA PRO A 277 8.36 -2.27 -11.79
C PRO A 277 8.74 -3.31 -10.74
N VAL A 278 8.55 -2.95 -9.47
CA VAL A 278 8.80 -3.84 -8.33
C VAL A 278 7.52 -4.22 -7.58
N SER A 279 6.38 -3.75 -8.08
CA SER A 279 5.04 -4.12 -7.62
C SER A 279 4.52 -5.41 -8.27
N VAL A 280 3.30 -5.80 -7.92
CA VAL A 280 2.61 -6.91 -8.59
C VAL A 280 2.28 -6.56 -10.04
N PRO A 281 2.38 -7.53 -10.98
CA PRO A 281 2.13 -7.27 -12.41
C PRO A 281 0.72 -6.77 -12.72
N GLU A 282 -0.20 -6.95 -11.81
CA GLU A 282 -1.60 -6.53 -11.94
C GLU A 282 -1.80 -5.02 -11.73
N CYS A 283 -0.77 -4.25 -11.38
CA CYS A 283 -0.83 -2.79 -11.29
C CYS A 283 -0.79 -2.14 -12.69
N GLU A 284 -1.90 -2.29 -13.43
CA GLU A 284 -2.06 -1.82 -14.82
C GLU A 284 -2.86 -0.52 -14.95
N GLY A 285 -3.29 0.07 -13.82
CA GLY A 285 -4.04 1.32 -13.82
C GLY A 285 -5.54 1.19 -14.12
N ASP A 286 -6.14 0.03 -13.88
CA ASP A 286 -7.57 -0.20 -14.19
C ASP A 286 -8.47 0.85 -13.52
N GLY A 287 -8.28 1.11 -12.21
CA GLY A 287 -9.06 2.11 -11.49
C GLY A 287 -8.83 3.53 -11.99
N LEU A 288 -7.59 3.87 -12.34
CA LEU A 288 -7.27 5.16 -12.93
C LEU A 288 -8.02 5.37 -14.25
N LEU A 289 -7.99 4.38 -15.13
CA LEU A 289 -8.68 4.44 -16.42
C LEU A 289 -10.19 4.56 -16.24
N MET A 290 -10.80 3.77 -15.36
CA MET A 290 -12.23 3.88 -15.03
C MET A 290 -12.60 5.25 -14.47
N ALA A 291 -11.77 5.80 -13.58
CA ALA A 291 -12.00 7.15 -13.03
C ALA A 291 -11.90 8.23 -14.09
N MET A 292 -10.93 8.13 -15.01
CA MET A 292 -10.80 9.05 -16.15
C MET A 292 -12.02 9.00 -17.08
N GLU A 293 -12.57 7.83 -17.34
CA GLU A 293 -13.76 7.66 -18.19
C GLU A 293 -14.98 8.45 -17.66
N VAL A 294 -15.11 8.56 -16.33
CA VAL A 294 -16.20 9.32 -15.70
C VAL A 294 -15.84 10.77 -15.37
N GLY A 295 -14.67 11.23 -15.80
CA GLY A 295 -14.28 12.64 -15.73
C GLY A 295 -13.58 13.05 -14.43
N SER A 296 -12.95 12.14 -13.71
CA SER A 296 -12.12 12.47 -12.54
C SER A 296 -10.93 13.35 -12.92
N SER A 297 -10.60 14.31 -12.07
CA SER A 297 -9.36 15.06 -12.16
C SER A 297 -8.15 14.19 -11.84
N LEU A 298 -7.02 14.51 -12.47
CA LEU A 298 -5.75 13.83 -12.24
C LEU A 298 -4.79 14.77 -11.52
N GLY A 299 -4.06 14.26 -10.53
CA GLY A 299 -3.01 14.98 -9.83
C GLY A 299 -1.73 14.14 -9.75
N ASN A 300 -0.59 14.81 -9.69
CA ASN A 300 0.72 14.20 -9.40
C ASN A 300 1.14 13.04 -10.33
N MET A 301 0.59 12.97 -11.55
CA MET A 301 0.79 11.85 -12.46
C MET A 301 2.24 11.61 -12.89
N GLY A 302 3.09 12.62 -12.77
CA GLY A 302 4.53 12.52 -13.04
C GLY A 302 5.36 12.01 -11.85
N LYS A 303 4.73 11.72 -10.72
CA LYS A 303 5.41 11.25 -9.50
C LYS A 303 5.33 9.73 -9.38
N SER A 304 6.37 9.13 -8.86
CA SER A 304 6.44 7.70 -8.60
C SER A 304 7.36 7.45 -7.40
N TRP A 305 7.14 6.34 -6.74
CA TRP A 305 8.04 5.86 -5.68
C TRP A 305 9.21 5.12 -6.32
N TRP A 306 10.26 5.87 -6.66
CA TRP A 306 11.42 5.33 -7.36
C TRP A 306 12.31 4.51 -6.44
N LEU A 307 12.81 3.39 -6.98
CA LEU A 307 13.73 2.48 -6.31
C LEU A 307 14.85 2.11 -7.27
N GLN A 308 16.06 1.89 -6.74
CA GLN A 308 17.15 1.30 -7.51
C GLN A 308 16.93 -0.22 -7.60
N SER A 309 17.02 -0.77 -8.80
CA SER A 309 16.91 -2.22 -9.03
C SER A 309 17.98 -2.72 -9.97
N SER A 310 18.35 -4.01 -9.86
CA SER A 310 19.27 -4.68 -10.76
C SER A 310 18.53 -5.52 -11.79
N GLN A 311 18.57 -5.12 -13.04
CA GLN A 311 17.97 -5.89 -14.14
C GLN A 311 18.67 -7.24 -14.36
N GLU A 312 19.97 -7.32 -14.16
CA GLU A 312 20.72 -8.57 -14.32
C GLU A 312 20.28 -9.62 -13.30
N MET A 313 20.08 -9.20 -12.05
CA MET A 313 19.58 -10.09 -10.99
C MET A 313 18.11 -10.46 -11.17
N ALA A 314 17.31 -9.57 -11.74
CA ALA A 314 15.94 -9.87 -12.12
C ALA A 314 15.86 -10.93 -13.21
N ALA A 315 16.73 -10.86 -14.20
CA ALA A 315 16.82 -11.83 -15.31
C ALA A 315 17.24 -13.23 -14.86
N GLN A 316 17.81 -13.39 -13.67
CA GLN A 316 18.20 -14.70 -13.10
C GLN A 316 17.02 -15.52 -12.55
N GLY A 317 15.80 -15.23 -12.97
CA GLY A 317 14.68 -16.17 -12.85
C GLY A 317 13.84 -16.05 -11.60
N ARG A 318 13.66 -14.86 -11.05
CA ARG A 318 12.85 -14.66 -9.83
C ARG A 318 11.51 -13.98 -10.07
N GLY A 319 10.88 -14.23 -11.20
CA GLY A 319 9.55 -13.74 -11.50
C GLY A 319 9.50 -12.26 -11.88
N PHE A 320 8.37 -11.64 -11.64
CA PHE A 320 8.06 -10.26 -12.02
C PHE A 320 8.86 -9.18 -11.26
N ALA A 321 9.53 -9.52 -10.18
CA ALA A 321 10.21 -8.53 -9.36
C ALA A 321 11.65 -8.34 -9.83
N ASN A 322 11.98 -7.14 -10.27
CA ASN A 322 13.35 -6.70 -10.39
C ASN A 322 14.02 -6.78 -9.01
N TYR A 323 15.29 -7.15 -8.96
CA TYR A 323 16.02 -7.21 -7.71
C TYR A 323 16.17 -5.78 -7.17
N LEU A 324 15.62 -5.56 -5.98
CA LEU A 324 15.77 -4.32 -5.26
C LEU A 324 17.18 -4.23 -4.68
N ILE A 325 17.93 -3.20 -5.07
CA ILE A 325 19.18 -2.85 -4.40
C ILE A 325 18.80 -2.14 -3.10
N GLY A 326 18.67 -2.93 -2.04
CA GLY A 326 18.22 -2.44 -0.74
C GLY A 326 19.20 -1.46 -0.10
N ASN A 327 18.71 -0.70 0.86
CA ASN A 327 19.54 0.20 1.65
C ASN A 327 20.75 -0.51 2.27
N SER A 328 20.56 -1.74 2.74
CA SER A 328 21.60 -2.54 3.38
C SER A 328 22.79 -2.90 2.48
N GLU A 329 22.63 -2.89 1.16
CA GLU A 329 23.72 -3.18 0.23
C GLU A 329 24.44 -1.91 -0.20
N ARG A 330 23.69 -0.89 -0.53
CA ARG A 330 24.17 0.41 -1.01
C ARG A 330 24.92 1.19 0.07
N THR A 331 24.41 1.14 1.30
CA THR A 331 24.95 1.93 2.44
C THR A 331 26.05 1.22 3.22
N ARG A 332 26.46 0.00 2.81
CA ARG A 332 27.55 -0.71 3.48
C ARG A 332 28.88 0.02 3.36
N PRO A 333 29.73 -0.04 4.39
CA PRO A 333 31.10 0.49 4.31
C PRO A 333 31.83 -0.08 3.09
N ARG A 334 32.54 0.78 2.35
CA ARG A 334 33.31 0.46 1.13
C ARG A 334 32.45 0.21 -0.12
N SER A 335 31.16 0.51 -0.09
CA SER A 335 30.32 0.54 -1.29
C SER A 335 30.24 1.95 -1.84
N ILE A 336 30.33 2.10 -3.15
CA ILE A 336 30.10 3.35 -3.86
C ILE A 336 29.29 3.08 -5.14
N LEU A 337 28.43 4.02 -5.51
CA LEU A 337 27.75 4.02 -6.80
C LEU A 337 28.51 4.92 -7.77
N VAL A 338 28.86 4.37 -8.93
CA VAL A 338 29.53 5.09 -10.00
C VAL A 338 28.72 5.04 -11.28
N ASN A 339 28.81 6.10 -12.08
CA ASN A 339 28.24 6.12 -13.43
C ASN A 339 29.13 5.33 -14.42
N ARG A 340 28.77 5.34 -15.71
CA ARG A 340 29.53 4.66 -16.78
C ARG A 340 30.97 5.18 -16.96
N ASP A 341 31.24 6.40 -16.50
CA ASP A 341 32.59 7.00 -16.53
C ASP A 341 33.40 6.70 -15.26
N ALA A 342 32.94 5.77 -14.42
CA ALA A 342 33.52 5.44 -13.11
C ALA A 342 33.57 6.61 -12.13
N LYS A 343 32.67 7.58 -12.26
CA LYS A 343 32.56 8.74 -11.35
C LYS A 343 31.44 8.52 -10.36
N ARG A 344 31.74 8.69 -9.08
CA ARG A 344 30.72 8.75 -8.01
C ARG A 344 29.80 9.94 -8.26
N PHE A 345 28.48 9.73 -8.22
CA PHE A 345 27.48 10.74 -8.56
C PHE A 345 26.41 10.94 -7.49
N VAL A 346 26.43 10.16 -6.41
CA VAL A 346 25.40 10.20 -5.38
C VAL A 346 25.98 9.94 -3.99
N ASN A 347 25.30 10.37 -2.96
CA ASN A 347 25.55 9.94 -1.59
C ASN A 347 24.77 8.64 -1.32
N GLU A 348 25.47 7.54 -1.19
CA GLU A 348 24.88 6.22 -0.98
C GLU A 348 24.11 6.08 0.34
N ALA A 349 24.40 6.96 1.31
CA ALA A 349 23.71 6.96 2.61
C ALA A 349 22.36 7.68 2.57
N THR A 350 22.05 8.42 1.50
CA THR A 350 20.74 9.06 1.37
C THR A 350 19.65 8.01 1.18
N ASN A 351 18.37 8.37 1.40
CA ASN A 351 17.31 7.43 1.19
C ASN A 351 17.17 7.01 -0.28
N TYR A 352 16.54 5.88 -0.53
CA TYR A 352 16.49 5.28 -1.87
C TYR A 352 15.65 6.07 -2.89
N ASN A 353 14.74 6.94 -2.44
CA ASN A 353 13.95 7.81 -3.32
C ASN A 353 14.78 8.99 -3.86
N ALA A 354 15.87 9.34 -3.19
CA ALA A 354 16.71 10.48 -3.53
C ALA A 354 17.96 10.10 -4.34
N VAL A 355 18.13 8.84 -4.72
CA VAL A 355 19.29 8.32 -5.47
C VAL A 355 19.11 8.35 -6.97
#